data_bc1608c53da064d4845988545979ee8d
#
_entry.id   bc1608c53da064d4845988545979ee8d
#
_cell.length_a   1.000
_cell.length_b   1.000
_cell.length_c   1.000
_cell.angle_alpha   90.00
_cell.angle_beta   90.00
_cell.angle_gamma   90.00
#
_symmetry.space_group_name_H-M   'P 1'
#
loop_
_entity.id
_entity.type
_entity.pdbx_description
1 polymer ?
#
loop_
_entity_poly.entity_id
_entity_poly.type
_entity_poly.pdbx_seq_one_letter_code
_entity_poly.pdbx_strand_id
1 'polypeptide(L)'
;AEDNMQVANCSTPANYFHVLRRQLHRNMRKPLVLMTPKSLLRHKRCVSRLGEMGVASSFQRLLLDDAETAATPVQTLKSDDKIRRVVLCTGKVYYDLIEEREKRGIDDVYLLRVEQLYPMPLKGLVTALSRFKNADVVWCQEEPRNMGAWSFVEPYLEWVLAQTGGAVKRARYAGRPASASTAAGTMPKHLAQLKAFLDDAFAA
;
A
#
# COMPACT_ATOMS: atom_id res chain seq x y z
N ALA A 1 -8.50 7.36 -17.98
CA ALA A 1 -8.56 8.78 -17.75
C ALA A 1 -10.01 9.25 -17.56
N GLU A 2 -10.22 10.46 -17.08
CA GLU A 2 -11.55 11.06 -16.92
C GLU A 2 -12.50 10.25 -16.03
N ASP A 3 -11.94 9.54 -15.05
CA ASP A 3 -12.69 8.71 -14.10
C ASP A 3 -13.61 7.66 -14.75
N ASN A 4 -13.23 7.16 -15.94
CA ASN A 4 -14.04 6.21 -16.71
C ASN A 4 -14.02 4.78 -16.17
N MET A 5 -13.13 4.45 -15.24
CA MET A 5 -13.05 3.15 -14.56
C MET A 5 -12.58 3.30 -13.12
N GLN A 6 -12.55 2.21 -12.40
CA GLN A 6 -11.93 2.10 -11.10
C GLN A 6 -10.92 0.95 -11.11
N VAL A 7 -9.77 1.16 -10.49
CA VAL A 7 -8.75 0.12 -10.30
C VAL A 7 -8.41 0.04 -8.82
N ALA A 8 -8.52 -1.14 -8.23
CA ALA A 8 -8.23 -1.37 -6.83
C ALA A 8 -7.45 -2.68 -6.62
N ASN A 9 -6.69 -2.72 -5.55
CA ASN A 9 -5.93 -3.88 -5.11
C ASN A 9 -6.12 -4.02 -3.60
N CYS A 10 -7.19 -4.72 -3.21
CA CYS A 10 -7.61 -4.81 -1.82
C CYS A 10 -6.71 -5.78 -1.04
N SER A 11 -6.20 -5.33 0.09
CA SER A 11 -5.34 -6.12 0.97
C SER A 11 -6.09 -6.79 2.13
N THR A 12 -7.38 -6.45 2.36
CA THR A 12 -8.19 -7.08 3.41
C THR A 12 -9.54 -7.58 2.87
N PRO A 13 -10.13 -8.66 3.47
CA PRO A 13 -11.45 -9.16 3.10
C PRO A 13 -12.55 -8.10 3.24
N ALA A 14 -12.54 -7.31 4.32
CA ALA A 14 -13.54 -6.25 4.53
C ALA A 14 -13.48 -5.20 3.43
N ASN A 15 -12.29 -4.76 3.05
CA ASN A 15 -12.16 -3.75 2.00
C ASN A 15 -12.55 -4.31 0.61
N TYR A 16 -12.25 -5.61 0.37
CA TYR A 16 -12.70 -6.30 -0.84
C TYR A 16 -14.23 -6.38 -0.89
N PHE A 17 -14.89 -6.75 0.21
CA PHE A 17 -16.34 -6.74 0.33
C PHE A 17 -16.91 -5.33 0.03
N HIS A 18 -16.33 -4.30 0.63
CA HIS A 18 -16.83 -2.94 0.47
C HIS A 18 -16.61 -2.35 -0.92
N VAL A 19 -15.56 -2.72 -1.64
CA VAL A 19 -15.38 -2.24 -3.02
C VAL A 19 -16.48 -2.79 -3.94
N LEU A 20 -16.87 -4.05 -3.76
CA LEU A 20 -17.98 -4.66 -4.49
C LEU A 20 -19.33 -4.05 -4.10
N ARG A 21 -19.58 -3.92 -2.79
CA ARG A 21 -20.77 -3.23 -2.26
C ARG A 21 -20.88 -1.81 -2.81
N ARG A 22 -19.81 -1.04 -2.79
CA ARG A 22 -19.76 0.31 -3.36
C ARG A 22 -20.09 0.33 -4.84
N GLN A 23 -19.57 -0.63 -5.62
CA GLN A 23 -19.83 -0.74 -7.05
C GLN A 23 -21.31 -0.93 -7.35
N LEU A 24 -22.02 -1.73 -6.56
CA LEU A 24 -23.44 -1.99 -6.73
C LEU A 24 -24.32 -0.81 -6.29
N HIS A 25 -23.92 -0.11 -5.21
CA HIS A 25 -24.71 1.00 -4.68
C HIS A 25 -24.56 2.32 -5.45
N ARG A 26 -23.51 2.48 -6.24
CA ARG A 26 -23.29 3.70 -7.01
C ARG A 26 -24.21 3.77 -8.24
N ASN A 27 -24.81 4.93 -8.45
CA ASN A 27 -25.60 5.19 -9.66
C ASN A 27 -24.69 5.51 -10.85
N MET A 28 -23.85 4.55 -11.23
CA MET A 28 -22.96 4.63 -12.40
C MET A 28 -22.65 3.24 -12.95
N ARG A 29 -22.33 3.18 -14.25
CA ARG A 29 -21.96 1.94 -14.97
C ARG A 29 -20.52 2.05 -15.49
N LYS A 30 -19.56 2.13 -14.58
CA LYS A 30 -18.13 2.19 -14.92
C LYS A 30 -17.43 0.88 -14.52
N PRO A 31 -16.49 0.37 -15.33
CA PRO A 31 -15.75 -0.84 -15.00
C PRO A 31 -15.02 -0.73 -13.66
N LEU A 32 -15.03 -1.82 -12.91
CA LEU A 32 -14.20 -2.02 -11.72
C LEU A 32 -13.19 -3.13 -12.01
N VAL A 33 -11.91 -2.80 -12.00
CA VAL A 33 -10.81 -3.74 -12.14
C VAL A 33 -10.23 -4.01 -10.77
N LEU A 34 -10.24 -5.27 -10.33
CA LEU A 34 -9.69 -5.70 -9.05
C LEU A 34 -8.47 -6.60 -9.28
N MET A 35 -7.33 -6.19 -8.74
CA MET A 35 -6.16 -7.06 -8.62
C MET A 35 -6.40 -8.03 -7.47
N THR A 36 -6.27 -9.34 -7.72
CA THR A 36 -6.63 -10.39 -6.76
C THR A 36 -5.52 -11.42 -6.62
N PRO A 37 -4.49 -11.15 -5.83
CA PRO A 37 -3.43 -12.12 -5.57
C PRO A 37 -3.98 -13.38 -4.91
N LYS A 38 -3.81 -14.56 -5.55
CA LYS A 38 -4.34 -15.84 -5.05
C LYS A 38 -3.83 -16.20 -3.66
N SER A 39 -2.61 -15.79 -3.32
CA SER A 39 -2.00 -16.05 -2.00
C SER A 39 -2.80 -15.46 -0.85
N LEU A 40 -3.48 -14.32 -1.04
CA LEU A 40 -4.30 -13.69 0.00
C LEU A 40 -5.53 -14.51 0.39
N LEU A 41 -6.05 -15.38 -0.48
CA LEU A 41 -7.19 -16.27 -0.16
C LEU A 41 -6.91 -17.22 1.00
N ARG A 42 -5.65 -17.51 1.29
CA ARG A 42 -5.23 -18.44 2.35
C ARG A 42 -4.18 -17.82 3.30
N HIS A 43 -3.94 -16.54 3.18
CA HIS A 43 -2.95 -15.86 4.01
C HIS A 43 -3.47 -15.69 5.44
N LYS A 44 -2.74 -16.21 6.43
CA LYS A 44 -3.18 -16.27 7.84
C LYS A 44 -3.49 -14.88 8.43
N ARG A 45 -2.79 -13.84 7.97
CA ARG A 45 -2.98 -12.45 8.44
C ARG A 45 -4.01 -11.67 7.60
N CYS A 46 -4.40 -12.16 6.43
CA CYS A 46 -5.40 -11.52 5.58
C CYS A 46 -6.80 -11.91 6.04
N VAL A 47 -7.19 -11.38 7.18
CA VAL A 47 -8.48 -11.64 7.83
C VAL A 47 -9.17 -10.33 8.19
N SER A 48 -10.49 -10.36 8.36
CA SER A 48 -11.29 -9.23 8.83
C SER A 48 -12.38 -9.72 9.79
N ARG A 49 -12.75 -8.89 10.72
CA ARG A 49 -13.89 -9.16 11.62
C ARG A 49 -15.20 -8.85 10.89
N LEU A 50 -16.27 -9.56 11.20
CA LEU A 50 -17.59 -9.33 10.59
C LEU A 50 -18.10 -7.89 10.82
N GLY A 51 -17.78 -7.27 11.94
CA GLY A 51 -18.12 -5.87 12.22
C GLY A 51 -17.51 -4.88 11.23
N GLU A 52 -16.36 -5.19 10.63
CA GLU A 52 -15.71 -4.36 9.60
C GLU A 52 -16.45 -4.40 8.25
N MET A 53 -17.41 -5.31 8.08
CA MET A 53 -18.29 -5.42 6.92
C MET A 53 -19.70 -4.88 7.20
N GLY A 54 -19.93 -4.33 8.38
CA GLY A 54 -21.23 -3.83 8.84
C GLY A 54 -21.67 -2.52 8.18
N VAL A 55 -22.84 -2.05 8.59
CA VAL A 55 -23.48 -0.85 8.01
C VAL A 55 -22.71 0.46 8.30
N ALA A 56 -21.95 0.50 9.38
CA ALA A 56 -21.15 1.66 9.77
C ALA A 56 -19.78 1.73 9.06
N SER A 57 -19.45 0.73 8.25
CA SER A 57 -18.17 0.65 7.55
C SER A 57 -18.33 0.83 6.04
N SER A 58 -17.24 1.19 5.37
CA SER A 58 -17.24 1.49 3.94
C SER A 58 -15.87 1.20 3.32
N PHE A 59 -15.80 1.21 1.99
CA PHE A 59 -14.54 1.05 1.27
C PHE A 59 -13.56 2.17 1.61
N GLN A 60 -12.40 1.79 2.11
CA GLN A 60 -11.28 2.67 2.39
C GLN A 60 -10.33 2.68 1.19
N ARG A 61 -10.07 3.85 0.60
CA ARG A 61 -9.14 4.00 -0.53
C ARG A 61 -7.69 3.91 -0.09
N LEU A 62 -7.44 4.26 1.17
CA LEU A 62 -6.19 4.11 1.89
C LEU A 62 -6.47 3.34 3.16
N LEU A 63 -5.57 2.45 3.55
CA LEU A 63 -5.58 1.83 4.87
C LEU A 63 -4.32 2.29 5.61
N LEU A 64 -4.56 2.86 6.78
CA LEU A 64 -3.50 3.28 7.68
C LEU A 64 -2.76 2.08 8.25
N ASP A 65 -1.66 2.32 8.93
CA ASP A 65 -0.86 1.26 9.54
C ASP A 65 -1.65 0.47 10.59
N ASP A 66 -1.53 -0.84 10.58
CA ASP A 66 -2.18 -1.70 11.58
C ASP A 66 -1.66 -1.43 13.00
N ALA A 67 -0.46 -0.89 13.15
CA ALA A 67 0.05 -0.44 14.44
C ALA A 67 -0.75 0.73 15.04
N GLU A 68 -1.44 1.50 14.19
CA GLU A 68 -2.32 2.60 14.61
C GLU A 68 -3.78 2.14 14.72
N THR A 69 -4.23 1.25 13.83
CA THR A 69 -5.65 0.97 13.63
C THR A 69 -6.12 -0.36 14.19
N ALA A 70 -5.24 -1.31 14.45
CA ALA A 70 -5.59 -2.59 15.00
C ALA A 70 -6.02 -2.46 16.49
N ALA A 71 -7.06 -3.20 16.89
CA ALA A 71 -7.51 -3.22 18.28
C ALA A 71 -6.41 -3.73 19.26
N THR A 72 -5.54 -4.60 18.79
CA THR A 72 -4.37 -5.11 19.51
C THR A 72 -3.18 -5.10 18.55
N PRO A 73 -2.46 -3.96 18.44
CA PRO A 73 -1.31 -3.88 17.56
C PRO A 73 -0.18 -4.78 18.06
N VAL A 74 0.49 -5.46 17.16
CA VAL A 74 1.66 -6.31 17.46
C VAL A 74 2.88 -5.44 17.84
N GLN A 75 2.93 -4.22 17.29
CA GLN A 75 4.06 -3.31 17.50
C GLN A 75 3.53 -1.89 17.69
N THR A 76 4.19 -1.12 18.56
CA THR A 76 3.97 0.32 18.72
C THR A 76 4.98 1.08 17.90
N LEU A 77 4.53 2.06 17.12
CA LEU A 77 5.41 2.95 16.38
C LEU A 77 5.77 4.18 17.19
N LYS A 78 6.85 4.82 16.82
CA LYS A 78 7.23 6.15 17.31
C LYS A 78 6.16 7.19 16.94
N SER A 79 6.19 8.34 17.59
CA SER A 79 5.35 9.49 17.24
C SER A 79 5.63 9.98 15.80
N ASP A 80 4.64 10.60 15.16
CA ASP A 80 4.67 11.02 13.76
C ASP A 80 5.92 11.85 13.39
N ASP A 81 6.40 12.70 14.31
CA ASP A 81 7.61 13.53 14.16
C ASP A 81 8.90 12.72 14.14
N LYS A 82 8.88 11.50 14.69
CA LYS A 82 10.00 10.56 14.77
C LYS A 82 9.93 9.42 13.75
N ILE A 83 8.89 9.38 12.96
CA ILE A 83 8.82 8.48 11.80
C ILE A 83 9.82 8.97 10.75
N ARG A 84 10.84 8.14 10.46
CA ARG A 84 11.88 8.48 9.48
C ARG A 84 11.46 8.15 8.05
N ARG A 85 10.48 7.26 7.88
CA ARG A 85 10.04 6.80 6.56
C ARG A 85 8.58 6.38 6.54
N VAL A 86 7.89 6.72 5.44
CA VAL A 86 6.60 6.15 5.09
C VAL A 86 6.77 5.27 3.86
N VAL A 87 6.44 3.98 3.99
CA VAL A 87 6.43 3.03 2.88
C VAL A 87 5.00 2.87 2.39
N LEU A 88 4.74 3.35 1.16
CA LEU A 88 3.49 3.11 0.46
C LEU A 88 3.56 1.80 -0.32
N CYS A 89 2.47 1.06 -0.31
CA CYS A 89 2.38 -0.19 -1.06
C CYS A 89 0.94 -0.47 -1.49
N THR A 90 0.72 -1.49 -2.31
CA THR A 90 -0.61 -1.96 -2.70
C THR A 90 -0.63 -3.50 -2.74
N GLY A 91 -1.74 -4.09 -2.31
CA GLY A 91 -1.96 -5.54 -2.36
C GLY A 91 -1.09 -6.35 -1.39
N LYS A 92 -0.67 -7.55 -1.84
CA LYS A 92 -0.09 -8.56 -0.94
C LYS A 92 1.28 -8.21 -0.37
N VAL A 93 2.07 -7.38 -1.02
CA VAL A 93 3.41 -6.98 -0.53
C VAL A 93 3.36 -6.33 0.85
N TYR A 94 2.20 -5.81 1.24
CA TYR A 94 1.97 -5.31 2.59
C TYR A 94 2.29 -6.37 3.66
N TYR A 95 1.93 -7.62 3.41
CA TYR A 95 2.16 -8.69 4.39
C TYR A 95 3.64 -9.06 4.50
N ASP A 96 4.36 -9.03 3.40
CA ASP A 96 5.82 -9.21 3.40
C ASP A 96 6.50 -8.06 4.17
N LEU A 97 6.02 -6.82 3.98
CA LEU A 97 6.54 -5.63 4.67
C LEU A 97 6.27 -5.67 6.18
N ILE A 98 5.03 -5.95 6.60
CA ILE A 98 4.69 -5.93 8.04
C ILE A 98 5.40 -7.05 8.78
N GLU A 99 5.51 -8.25 8.20
CA GLU A 99 6.25 -9.36 8.80
C GLU A 99 7.73 -9.05 8.96
N GLU A 100 8.36 -8.45 7.94
CA GLU A 100 9.77 -8.09 8.02
C GLU A 100 10.03 -6.92 8.97
N ARG A 101 9.13 -5.92 9.04
CA ARG A 101 9.19 -4.82 10.00
C ARG A 101 9.15 -5.34 11.44
N GLU A 102 8.21 -6.21 11.75
CA GLU A 102 8.05 -6.83 13.08
C GLU A 102 9.28 -7.67 13.44
N LYS A 103 9.76 -8.50 12.51
CA LYS A 103 10.93 -9.34 12.71
C LYS A 103 12.21 -8.53 13.02
N ARG A 104 12.34 -7.34 12.39
CA ARG A 104 13.49 -6.43 12.63
C ARG A 104 13.29 -5.52 13.84
N GLY A 105 12.11 -5.48 14.44
CA GLY A 105 11.78 -4.56 15.55
C GLY A 105 11.81 -3.08 15.15
N ILE A 106 11.51 -2.76 13.87
CA ILE A 106 11.57 -1.39 13.35
C ILE A 106 10.30 -0.65 13.77
N ASP A 107 10.44 0.42 14.55
CA ASP A 107 9.36 1.22 15.13
C ASP A 107 9.22 2.64 14.54
N ASP A 108 10.07 2.99 13.58
CA ASP A 108 10.14 4.31 12.95
C ASP A 108 9.84 4.32 11.45
N VAL A 109 9.21 3.25 10.94
CA VAL A 109 8.72 3.14 9.57
C VAL A 109 7.23 2.87 9.56
N TYR A 110 6.48 3.77 8.94
CA TYR A 110 5.02 3.70 8.79
C TYR A 110 4.64 3.02 7.49
N LEU A 111 3.70 2.08 7.51
CA LEU A 111 3.20 1.39 6.30
C LEU A 111 1.83 1.96 5.91
N LEU A 112 1.71 2.52 4.71
CA LEU A 112 0.47 3.09 4.18
C LEU A 112 0.03 2.32 2.94
N ARG A 113 -1.13 1.67 3.01
CA ARG A 113 -1.68 0.89 1.89
C ARG A 113 -2.53 1.77 0.98
N VAL A 114 -2.24 1.73 -0.32
CA VAL A 114 -3.06 2.35 -1.36
C VAL A 114 -3.95 1.27 -1.97
N GLU A 115 -5.19 1.19 -1.49
CA GLU A 115 -6.16 0.17 -1.91
C GLU A 115 -6.83 0.49 -3.24
N GLN A 116 -7.02 1.78 -3.54
CA GLN A 116 -7.51 2.25 -4.83
C GLN A 116 -6.43 2.98 -5.60
N LEU A 117 -6.02 2.40 -6.73
CA LEU A 117 -5.04 3.01 -7.63
C LEU A 117 -5.68 4.05 -8.56
N TYR A 118 -6.91 3.79 -9.03
CA TYR A 118 -7.59 4.73 -9.91
C TYR A 118 -9.09 4.86 -9.58
N PRO A 119 -9.66 6.04 -9.53
CA PRO A 119 -8.98 7.34 -9.41
C PRO A 119 -8.10 7.41 -8.16
N MET A 120 -6.92 8.03 -8.30
CA MET A 120 -5.94 8.14 -7.21
C MET A 120 -6.52 8.94 -6.04
N PRO A 121 -6.41 8.49 -4.78
CA PRO A 121 -6.98 9.17 -3.61
C PRO A 121 -6.10 10.34 -3.14
N LEU A 122 -5.88 11.36 -4.00
CA LEU A 122 -4.93 12.45 -3.79
C LEU A 122 -5.15 13.18 -2.47
N LYS A 123 -6.40 13.58 -2.17
CA LYS A 123 -6.72 14.29 -0.91
C LYS A 123 -6.38 13.45 0.32
N GLY A 124 -6.72 12.17 0.30
CA GLY A 124 -6.40 11.25 1.39
C GLY A 124 -4.89 11.08 1.58
N LEU A 125 -4.15 10.97 0.48
CA LEU A 125 -2.68 10.88 0.52
C LEU A 125 -2.05 12.16 1.07
N VAL A 126 -2.51 13.35 0.64
CA VAL A 126 -2.03 14.62 1.21
C VAL A 126 -2.29 14.65 2.72
N THR A 127 -3.51 14.32 3.16
CA THR A 127 -3.85 14.29 4.59
C THR A 127 -2.96 13.32 5.38
N ALA A 128 -2.81 12.08 4.88
CA ALA A 128 -2.02 11.06 5.57
C ALA A 128 -0.54 11.42 5.63
N LEU A 129 0.06 11.87 4.51
CA LEU A 129 1.49 12.17 4.44
C LEU A 129 1.86 13.50 5.10
N SER A 130 0.94 14.45 5.25
CA SER A 130 1.18 15.73 5.92
C SER A 130 1.54 15.58 7.41
N ARG A 131 1.25 14.42 8.01
CA ARG A 131 1.63 14.07 9.38
C ARG A 131 3.15 13.92 9.53
N PHE A 132 3.83 13.45 8.51
CA PHE A 132 5.22 12.99 8.54
C PHE A 132 6.16 13.97 7.84
N LYS A 133 6.36 15.15 8.44
CA LYS A 133 7.11 16.28 7.83
C LYS A 133 8.55 15.96 7.45
N ASN A 134 9.20 15.09 8.23
CA ASN A 134 10.62 14.76 8.11
C ASN A 134 10.86 13.37 7.50
N ALA A 135 9.77 12.62 7.22
CA ALA A 135 9.91 11.25 6.75
C ALA A 135 10.27 11.20 5.27
N ASP A 136 11.17 10.29 4.93
CA ASP A 136 11.39 9.83 3.55
C ASP A 136 10.16 9.04 3.07
N VAL A 137 9.85 9.12 1.78
CA VAL A 137 8.68 8.44 1.20
C VAL A 137 9.14 7.43 0.16
N VAL A 138 8.71 6.19 0.33
CA VAL A 138 9.07 5.06 -0.54
C VAL A 138 7.81 4.40 -1.08
N TRP A 139 7.78 4.13 -2.39
CA TRP A 139 6.82 3.20 -2.97
C TRP A 139 7.45 1.81 -3.05
N CYS A 140 6.82 0.83 -2.41
CA CYS A 140 7.26 -0.56 -2.46
C CYS A 140 6.27 -1.43 -3.24
N GLN A 141 6.77 -2.19 -4.21
CA GLN A 141 5.99 -3.19 -4.96
C GLN A 141 6.83 -4.43 -5.28
N GLU A 142 6.15 -5.56 -5.47
CA GLU A 142 6.82 -6.81 -5.85
C GLU A 142 7.05 -6.96 -7.36
N GLU A 143 6.31 -6.22 -8.18
CA GLU A 143 6.47 -6.21 -9.62
C GLU A 143 7.78 -5.52 -10.04
N PRO A 144 8.35 -5.87 -11.19
CA PRO A 144 9.51 -5.15 -11.75
C PRO A 144 9.23 -3.64 -11.92
N ARG A 145 10.27 -2.83 -11.87
CA ARG A 145 10.15 -1.36 -11.95
C ARG A 145 9.38 -0.86 -13.17
N ASN A 146 9.49 -1.55 -14.30
CA ASN A 146 8.78 -1.23 -15.56
C ASN A 146 7.38 -1.84 -15.63
N MET A 147 6.89 -2.45 -14.55
CA MET A 147 5.57 -3.08 -14.44
C MET A 147 4.90 -2.67 -13.14
N GLY A 148 3.68 -3.16 -12.89
CA GLY A 148 2.91 -2.79 -11.70
C GLY A 148 2.49 -1.33 -11.71
N ALA A 149 2.41 -0.73 -10.53
CA ALA A 149 1.81 0.60 -10.37
C ALA A 149 2.84 1.75 -10.40
N TRP A 150 4.15 1.49 -10.27
CA TRP A 150 5.16 2.53 -10.07
C TRP A 150 5.08 3.68 -11.08
N SER A 151 5.17 3.39 -12.37
CA SER A 151 5.16 4.42 -13.41
C SER A 151 3.86 5.23 -13.47
N PHE A 152 2.77 4.66 -12.95
CA PHE A 152 1.49 5.35 -12.82
C PHE A 152 1.43 6.22 -11.56
N VAL A 153 1.90 5.71 -10.41
CA VAL A 153 1.76 6.41 -9.13
C VAL A 153 2.82 7.49 -8.93
N GLU A 154 4.01 7.35 -9.50
CA GLU A 154 5.13 8.27 -9.31
C GLU A 154 4.75 9.74 -9.53
N PRO A 155 4.15 10.16 -10.67
CA PRO A 155 3.79 11.56 -10.88
C PRO A 155 2.71 12.07 -9.91
N TYR A 156 1.79 11.20 -9.49
CA TYR A 156 0.80 11.56 -8.48
C TYR A 156 1.43 11.75 -7.11
N LEU A 157 2.41 10.91 -6.75
CA LEU A 157 3.13 11.05 -5.49
C LEU A 157 3.98 12.32 -5.46
N GLU A 158 4.62 12.70 -6.55
CA GLU A 158 5.33 13.98 -6.66
C GLU A 158 4.37 15.16 -6.42
N TRP A 159 3.21 15.14 -7.06
CA TRP A 159 2.20 16.17 -6.84
C TRP A 159 1.73 16.19 -5.38
N VAL A 160 1.44 15.04 -4.79
CA VAL A 160 1.01 14.93 -3.38
C VAL A 160 2.07 15.49 -2.44
N LEU A 161 3.33 15.07 -2.62
CA LEU A 161 4.45 15.52 -1.78
C LEU A 161 4.69 17.03 -1.87
N ALA A 162 4.45 17.63 -3.03
CA ALA A 162 4.47 19.10 -3.17
C ALA A 162 3.43 19.79 -2.29
N GLN A 163 2.28 19.15 -2.01
CA GLN A 163 1.20 19.71 -1.20
C GLN A 163 1.37 19.50 0.32
N THR A 164 2.19 18.55 0.75
CA THR A 164 2.33 18.18 2.19
C THR A 164 3.10 19.22 3.01
N GLY A 165 3.87 20.10 2.36
CA GLY A 165 4.76 21.03 3.05
C GLY A 165 5.99 20.37 3.70
N GLY A 166 6.21 19.08 3.50
CA GLY A 166 7.39 18.35 3.97
C GLY A 166 8.66 18.64 3.14
N ALA A 167 9.81 18.19 3.64
CA ALA A 167 11.11 18.36 2.96
C ALA A 167 11.24 17.50 1.70
N VAL A 168 10.69 16.29 1.72
CA VAL A 168 10.77 15.32 0.63
C VAL A 168 9.80 15.70 -0.49
N LYS A 169 10.30 15.75 -1.73
CA LYS A 169 9.50 16.13 -2.92
C LYS A 169 9.31 14.97 -3.90
N ARG A 170 10.07 13.90 -3.76
CA ARG A 170 10.01 12.72 -4.63
C ARG A 170 9.99 11.46 -3.79
N ALA A 171 9.12 10.52 -4.15
CA ALA A 171 9.15 9.19 -3.58
C ALA A 171 10.31 8.37 -4.19
N ARG A 172 10.94 7.52 -3.37
CA ARG A 172 11.89 6.50 -3.85
C ARG A 172 11.12 5.23 -4.24
N TYR A 173 11.71 4.47 -5.12
CA TYR A 173 11.22 3.14 -5.49
C TYR A 173 11.97 2.07 -4.73
N ALA A 174 11.26 1.14 -4.12
CA ALA A 174 11.79 -0.11 -3.58
C ALA A 174 11.05 -1.29 -4.22
N GLY A 175 11.73 -2.11 -4.98
CA GLY A 175 11.12 -3.20 -5.73
C GLY A 175 12.13 -3.90 -6.61
N ARG A 176 11.66 -4.86 -7.41
CA ARG A 176 12.54 -5.56 -8.36
C ARG A 176 13.04 -4.62 -9.45
N PRO A 177 14.27 -4.82 -9.96
CA PRO A 177 14.76 -4.08 -11.11
C PRO A 177 13.87 -4.30 -12.33
N ALA A 178 13.98 -3.40 -13.33
CA ALA A 178 13.28 -3.56 -14.59
C ALA A 178 13.61 -4.93 -15.23
N SER A 179 12.60 -5.57 -15.80
CA SER A 179 12.72 -6.92 -16.36
C SER A 179 11.78 -7.10 -17.55
N ALA A 180 12.17 -7.91 -18.51
CA ALA A 180 11.30 -8.35 -19.59
C ALA A 180 10.26 -9.41 -19.13
N SER A 181 10.51 -10.07 -18.00
CA SER A 181 9.65 -11.11 -17.42
C SER A 181 8.92 -10.57 -16.19
N THR A 182 7.64 -10.87 -16.06
CA THR A 182 6.80 -10.52 -14.91
C THR A 182 7.17 -11.29 -13.64
N ALA A 183 7.79 -12.48 -13.77
CA ALA A 183 8.12 -13.35 -12.66
C ALA A 183 9.62 -13.68 -12.64
N ALA A 184 10.11 -14.06 -11.46
CA ALA A 184 11.51 -14.43 -11.26
C ALA A 184 11.89 -15.77 -11.94
N GLY A 185 10.90 -16.62 -12.22
CA GLY A 185 11.09 -17.92 -12.88
C GLY A 185 11.52 -19.05 -11.95
N THR A 186 12.27 -18.77 -10.89
CA THR A 186 12.70 -19.76 -9.91
C THR A 186 12.52 -19.24 -8.47
N MET A 187 12.29 -20.15 -7.54
CA MET A 187 12.10 -19.81 -6.13
C MET A 187 13.35 -19.14 -5.49
N PRO A 188 14.58 -19.62 -5.69
CA PRO A 188 15.77 -18.95 -5.14
C PRO A 188 15.90 -17.50 -5.62
N LYS A 189 15.67 -17.23 -6.90
CA LYS A 189 15.71 -15.88 -7.46
C LYS A 189 14.59 -15.01 -6.88
N HIS A 190 13.39 -15.56 -6.71
CA HIS A 190 12.26 -14.86 -6.08
C HIS A 190 12.60 -14.45 -4.66
N LEU A 191 13.10 -15.37 -3.83
CA LEU A 191 13.45 -15.07 -2.43
C LEU A 191 14.60 -14.06 -2.31
N ALA A 192 15.61 -14.16 -3.18
CA ALA A 192 16.71 -13.21 -3.22
C ALA A 192 16.22 -11.80 -3.57
N GLN A 193 15.33 -11.66 -4.56
CA GLN A 193 14.75 -10.39 -4.96
C GLN A 193 13.80 -9.84 -3.89
N LEU A 194 12.98 -10.70 -3.25
CA LEU A 194 12.11 -10.32 -2.14
C LEU A 194 12.95 -9.72 -1.01
N LYS A 195 14.00 -10.43 -0.59
CA LYS A 195 14.91 -9.94 0.46
C LYS A 195 15.52 -8.59 0.07
N ALA A 196 16.00 -8.45 -1.15
CA ALA A 196 16.68 -7.24 -1.61
C ALA A 196 15.76 -6.00 -1.57
N PHE A 197 14.52 -6.11 -2.06
CA PHE A 197 13.63 -4.94 -2.04
C PHE A 197 13.04 -4.66 -0.65
N LEU A 198 12.89 -5.67 0.22
CA LEU A 198 12.56 -5.44 1.63
C LEU A 198 13.70 -4.73 2.36
N ASP A 199 14.95 -5.13 2.11
CA ASP A 199 16.11 -4.43 2.64
C ASP A 199 16.15 -2.96 2.19
N ASP A 200 15.87 -2.69 0.91
CA ASP A 200 15.81 -1.33 0.36
C ASP A 200 14.64 -0.51 0.95
N ALA A 201 13.47 -1.12 1.12
CA ALA A 201 12.31 -0.47 1.73
C ALA A 201 12.59 -0.01 3.17
N PHE A 202 13.39 -0.77 3.93
CA PHE A 202 13.74 -0.51 5.33
C PHE A 202 15.13 0.06 5.54
N ALA A 203 15.95 0.25 4.51
CA ALA A 203 17.31 0.79 4.63
C ALA A 203 17.35 2.08 5.44
N ALA A 204 18.46 2.30 6.15
CA ALA A 204 18.68 3.50 6.97
C ALA A 204 18.73 4.78 6.12
#